data_6118fb1d3d4ab8f079c57cf8373a9a85
#
_entry.id   6118fb1d3d4ab8f079c57cf8373a9a85
#
_cell.length_a   1.000
_cell.length_b   1.000
_cell.length_c   1.000
_cell.angle_alpha   90.00
_cell.angle_beta   90.00
_cell.angle_gamma   90.00
#
_symmetry.space_group_name_H-M   'P 1'
#
loop_
_entity.id
_entity.type
_entity.pdbx_description
1 polymer ?
#
loop_
_entity_poly.entity_id
_entity_poly.type
_entity_poly.pdbx_seq_one_letter_code
_entity_poly.pdbx_strand_id
1 'polypeptide(L)'
;MSIHSFQNVVSLEKSGICMWEKYRHESQQTICIIGVLILATKLCKADGHFTAQEEIEILKIIPHEPQQKNSLIRIMEEANKDPNPIEHDARNLRKLLKDEHPEFLEFIIAVLYRLAHSDGVYSVAEDEDIREVAKIFDIKKSFLDYLIFYFNKLIFKLRNLSQSSKVKVNA
;
A
#
# COMPACT_ATOMS: atom_id res chain seq x y z
N MET A 1 2.15 4.67 -19.00
CA MET A 1 2.38 3.25 -18.64
C MET A 1 1.95 2.37 -19.81
N SER A 2 2.80 1.49 -20.26
CA SER A 2 2.47 0.63 -21.39
C SER A 2 1.54 -0.51 -20.94
N ILE A 3 0.39 -0.65 -21.59
CA ILE A 3 -0.66 -1.64 -21.32
C ILE A 3 -0.15 -3.09 -21.42
N HIS A 4 0.96 -3.32 -22.13
CA HIS A 4 1.55 -4.65 -22.35
C HIS A 4 2.16 -5.28 -21.10
N SER A 5 2.62 -4.50 -20.13
CA SER A 5 3.26 -5.01 -18.91
C SER A 5 2.30 -5.81 -18.01
N PHE A 6 1.05 -5.39 -17.90
CA PHE A 6 0.08 -6.06 -17.00
C PHE A 6 -0.56 -7.30 -17.63
N GLN A 7 -0.62 -7.43 -18.97
CA GLN A 7 -1.25 -8.58 -19.63
C GLN A 7 -0.39 -9.84 -19.60
N ASN A 8 0.94 -9.71 -19.58
CA ASN A 8 1.87 -10.87 -19.56
C ASN A 8 1.95 -11.54 -18.18
N VAL A 9 1.55 -10.87 -17.11
CA VAL A 9 1.60 -11.38 -15.73
C VAL A 9 0.60 -12.52 -15.49
N VAL A 10 -0.49 -12.56 -16.24
CA VAL A 10 -1.62 -13.48 -16.03
C VAL A 10 -1.33 -14.93 -16.47
N SER A 11 -0.29 -15.18 -17.27
CA SER A 11 -0.04 -16.52 -17.87
C SER A 11 0.82 -17.46 -17.00
N LEU A 12 1.39 -17.02 -15.88
CA LEU A 12 2.39 -17.77 -15.11
C LEU A 12 1.84 -18.51 -13.86
N GLU A 13 0.52 -18.56 -13.68
CA GLU A 13 -0.15 -19.14 -12.49
C GLU A 13 0.09 -20.63 -12.24
N LYS A 14 0.82 -21.35 -13.10
CA LYS A 14 0.95 -22.83 -12.99
C LYS A 14 2.27 -23.35 -12.43
N SER A 15 3.24 -22.49 -12.05
CA SER A 15 4.62 -22.96 -11.83
C SER A 15 5.20 -22.83 -10.41
N GLY A 16 4.43 -22.52 -9.38
CA GLY A 16 4.96 -22.42 -8.00
C GLY A 16 6.08 -21.36 -7.82
N ILE A 17 6.22 -20.45 -8.77
CA ILE A 17 7.20 -19.36 -8.76
C ILE A 17 6.79 -18.36 -7.68
N CYS A 18 7.75 -17.90 -6.87
CA CYS A 18 7.53 -16.81 -5.92
C CYS A 18 6.89 -15.62 -6.64
N MET A 19 5.83 -15.05 -6.05
CA MET A 19 5.06 -13.93 -6.63
C MET A 19 5.96 -12.82 -7.19
N TRP A 20 7.06 -12.49 -6.50
CA TRP A 20 8.01 -11.43 -6.88
C TRP A 20 8.88 -11.76 -8.10
N GLU A 21 9.15 -13.04 -8.38
CA GLU A 21 9.91 -13.44 -9.56
C GLU A 21 9.19 -13.08 -10.87
N LYS A 22 7.86 -13.05 -10.87
CA LYS A 22 7.05 -12.63 -12.01
C LYS A 22 7.35 -11.18 -12.44
N TYR A 23 7.76 -10.33 -11.50
CA TYR A 23 7.92 -8.88 -11.70
C TYR A 23 9.37 -8.43 -11.88
N ARG A 24 10.34 -9.36 -11.86
CA ARG A 24 11.78 -9.05 -11.93
C ARG A 24 12.18 -8.18 -13.13
N HIS A 25 11.48 -8.32 -14.25
CA HIS A 25 11.79 -7.63 -15.52
C HIS A 25 10.92 -6.39 -15.77
N GLU A 26 10.06 -6.04 -14.86
CA GLU A 26 9.21 -4.87 -14.97
C GLU A 26 9.97 -3.56 -14.67
N SER A 27 9.39 -2.43 -15.10
CA SER A 27 9.95 -1.12 -14.77
C SER A 27 9.91 -0.86 -13.27
N GLN A 28 10.82 -0.02 -12.77
CA GLN A 28 10.85 0.34 -11.34
C GLN A 28 9.52 0.97 -10.87
N GLN A 29 8.86 1.76 -11.73
CA GLN A 29 7.53 2.31 -11.46
C GLN A 29 6.48 1.21 -11.33
N THR A 30 6.50 0.23 -12.22
CA THR A 30 5.57 -0.91 -12.17
C THR A 30 5.80 -1.73 -10.90
N ILE A 31 7.05 -2.04 -10.57
CA ILE A 31 7.43 -2.75 -9.33
C ILE A 31 6.96 -1.96 -8.09
N CYS A 32 7.12 -0.64 -8.09
CA CYS A 32 6.64 0.21 -6.98
C CYS A 32 5.12 0.10 -6.81
N ILE A 33 4.34 0.19 -7.88
CA ILE A 33 2.87 0.06 -7.83
C ILE A 33 2.45 -1.32 -7.33
N ILE A 34 3.07 -2.39 -7.84
CA ILE A 34 2.83 -3.76 -7.38
C ILE A 34 3.17 -3.88 -5.89
N GLY A 35 4.27 -3.29 -5.46
CA GLY A 35 4.68 -3.23 -4.06
C GLY A 35 3.64 -2.56 -3.16
N VAL A 36 3.09 -1.42 -3.60
CA VAL A 36 1.99 -0.76 -2.87
C VAL A 36 0.79 -1.68 -2.75
N LEU A 37 0.35 -2.33 -3.84
CA LEU A 37 -0.82 -3.21 -3.82
C LEU A 37 -0.65 -4.37 -2.83
N ILE A 38 0.51 -5.04 -2.87
CA ILE A 38 0.79 -6.20 -2.02
C ILE A 38 0.89 -5.79 -0.56
N LEU A 39 1.71 -4.79 -0.24
CA LEU A 39 1.92 -4.37 1.14
C LEU A 39 0.67 -3.73 1.74
N ALA A 40 -0.09 -2.94 0.97
CA ALA A 40 -1.35 -2.36 1.39
C ALA A 40 -2.40 -3.44 1.71
N THR A 41 -2.52 -4.46 0.84
CA THR A 41 -3.45 -5.58 1.09
C THR A 41 -3.09 -6.33 2.37
N LYS A 42 -1.79 -6.57 2.62
CA LYS A 42 -1.34 -7.24 3.84
C LYS A 42 -1.50 -6.39 5.08
N LEU A 43 -1.28 -5.09 4.98
CA LEU A 43 -1.53 -4.14 6.07
C LEU A 43 -3.01 -4.16 6.47
N CYS A 44 -3.92 -4.01 5.52
CA CYS A 44 -5.36 -4.06 5.75
C CYS A 44 -5.82 -5.42 6.34
N LYS A 45 -5.12 -6.50 6.00
CA LYS A 45 -5.40 -7.84 6.53
C LYS A 45 -4.91 -8.05 7.97
N ALA A 46 -4.14 -7.12 8.55
CA ALA A 46 -3.57 -7.27 9.90
C ALA A 46 -4.64 -7.48 10.99
N ASP A 47 -5.86 -6.99 10.80
CA ASP A 47 -7.03 -7.24 11.66
C ASP A 47 -7.77 -8.56 11.37
N GLY A 48 -7.31 -9.34 10.37
CA GLY A 48 -7.79 -10.68 10.02
C GLY A 48 -8.56 -10.78 8.70
N HIS A 49 -9.04 -9.68 8.12
CA HIS A 49 -9.86 -9.70 6.90
C HIS A 49 -9.55 -8.54 5.96
N PHE A 50 -9.30 -8.87 4.69
CA PHE A 50 -9.23 -7.88 3.62
C PHE A 50 -10.62 -7.69 3.01
N THR A 51 -11.16 -6.48 3.06
CA THR A 51 -12.54 -6.16 2.68
C THR A 51 -12.64 -5.52 1.30
N ALA A 52 -13.83 -5.60 0.68
CA ALA A 52 -14.10 -4.91 -0.59
C ALA A 52 -13.98 -3.37 -0.48
N GLN A 53 -14.24 -2.80 0.71
CA GLN A 53 -14.08 -1.36 0.93
C GLN A 53 -12.61 -0.95 0.91
N GLU A 54 -11.73 -1.73 1.53
CA GLU A 54 -10.27 -1.49 1.51
C GLU A 54 -9.70 -1.64 0.10
N GLU A 55 -10.17 -2.64 -0.68
CA GLU A 55 -9.83 -2.76 -2.09
C GLU A 55 -10.15 -1.47 -2.87
N ILE A 56 -11.34 -0.91 -2.65
CA ILE A 56 -11.77 0.35 -3.28
C ILE A 56 -10.87 1.51 -2.84
N GLU A 57 -10.51 1.61 -1.56
CA GLU A 57 -9.66 2.68 -1.06
C GLU A 57 -8.23 2.58 -1.65
N ILE A 58 -7.66 1.39 -1.74
CA ILE A 58 -6.36 1.16 -2.40
C ILE A 58 -6.42 1.60 -3.86
N LEU A 59 -7.44 1.17 -4.61
CA LEU A 59 -7.61 1.52 -6.02
C LEU A 59 -7.78 3.03 -6.27
N LYS A 60 -8.36 3.78 -5.33
CA LYS A 60 -8.47 5.25 -5.43
C LYS A 60 -7.10 5.95 -5.35
N ILE A 61 -6.13 5.35 -4.67
CA ILE A 61 -4.80 5.94 -4.50
C ILE A 61 -3.90 5.65 -5.69
N ILE A 62 -4.08 4.48 -6.32
CA ILE A 62 -3.23 4.01 -7.42
C ILE A 62 -3.75 4.56 -8.76
N PRO A 63 -2.98 5.41 -9.46
CA PRO A 63 -3.33 5.87 -10.80
C PRO A 63 -3.36 4.69 -11.77
N HIS A 64 -4.51 4.43 -12.39
CA HIS A 64 -4.68 3.33 -13.33
C HIS A 64 -5.75 3.64 -14.39
N GLU A 65 -5.59 3.04 -15.57
CA GLU A 65 -6.61 3.05 -16.61
C GLU A 65 -7.71 2.00 -16.29
N PRO A 66 -8.97 2.21 -16.76
CA PRO A 66 -10.07 1.29 -16.49
C PRO A 66 -9.75 -0.18 -16.85
N GLN A 67 -9.01 -0.40 -17.95
CA GLN A 67 -8.63 -1.74 -18.40
C GLN A 67 -7.62 -2.43 -17.47
N GLN A 68 -6.88 -1.69 -16.66
CA GLN A 68 -5.87 -2.21 -15.72
C GLN A 68 -6.50 -2.67 -14.40
N LYS A 69 -7.70 -2.18 -14.07
CA LYS A 69 -8.37 -2.43 -12.79
C LYS A 69 -8.42 -3.92 -12.41
N ASN A 70 -8.83 -4.78 -13.33
CA ASN A 70 -8.94 -6.21 -13.06
C ASN A 70 -7.58 -6.86 -12.76
N SER A 71 -6.50 -6.38 -13.39
CA SER A 71 -5.14 -6.86 -13.11
C SER A 71 -4.66 -6.44 -11.73
N LEU A 72 -4.98 -5.21 -11.29
CA LEU A 72 -4.66 -4.72 -9.94
C LEU A 72 -5.43 -5.51 -8.88
N ILE A 73 -6.72 -5.79 -9.09
CA ILE A 73 -7.54 -6.60 -8.20
C ILE A 73 -6.95 -8.01 -8.04
N ARG A 74 -6.51 -8.65 -9.12
CA ARG A 74 -5.86 -9.96 -9.05
C ARG A 74 -4.60 -9.97 -8.21
N ILE A 75 -3.77 -8.93 -8.30
CA ILE A 75 -2.56 -8.80 -7.47
C ILE A 75 -2.95 -8.74 -5.99
N MET A 76 -3.98 -7.97 -5.65
CA MET A 76 -4.48 -7.88 -4.27
C MET A 76 -5.08 -9.21 -3.79
N GLU A 77 -5.83 -9.92 -4.65
CA GLU A 77 -6.35 -11.26 -4.32
C GLU A 77 -5.25 -12.29 -4.07
N GLU A 78 -4.16 -12.27 -4.88
CA GLU A 78 -2.99 -13.12 -4.67
C GLU A 78 -2.30 -12.78 -3.34
N ALA A 79 -2.09 -11.49 -3.06
CA ALA A 79 -1.50 -11.02 -1.80
C ALA A 79 -2.36 -11.40 -0.58
N ASN A 80 -3.69 -11.33 -0.70
CA ASN A 80 -4.61 -11.72 0.36
C ASN A 80 -4.56 -13.23 0.66
N LYS A 81 -4.32 -14.06 -0.35
CA LYS A 81 -4.19 -15.54 -0.19
C LYS A 81 -2.79 -15.95 0.28
N ASP A 82 -1.78 -15.12 0.08
CA ASP A 82 -0.41 -15.44 0.47
C ASP A 82 -0.26 -15.47 2.00
N PRO A 83 0.23 -16.57 2.58
CA PRO A 83 0.38 -16.73 4.03
C PRO A 83 1.61 -16.03 4.62
N ASN A 84 2.54 -15.56 3.75
CA ASN A 84 3.75 -14.93 4.23
C ASN A 84 3.43 -13.59 4.92
N PRO A 85 4.18 -13.20 5.97
CA PRO A 85 3.99 -11.92 6.64
C PRO A 85 4.46 -10.76 5.75
N ILE A 86 3.98 -9.55 6.06
CA ILE A 86 4.26 -8.32 5.30
C ILE A 86 5.77 -8.05 5.13
N GLU A 87 6.59 -8.39 6.13
CA GLU A 87 8.04 -8.20 6.11
C GLU A 87 8.72 -9.08 5.06
N HIS A 88 8.18 -10.26 4.77
CA HIS A 88 8.69 -11.12 3.70
C HIS A 88 8.58 -10.42 2.35
N ASP A 89 7.43 -9.81 2.07
CA ASP A 89 7.18 -9.09 0.83
C ASP A 89 7.98 -7.79 0.77
N ALA A 90 8.09 -7.07 1.88
CA ALA A 90 8.93 -5.88 1.97
C ALA A 90 10.41 -6.17 1.64
N ARG A 91 10.98 -7.29 2.13
CA ARG A 91 12.35 -7.70 1.80
C ARG A 91 12.53 -8.06 0.33
N ASN A 92 11.55 -8.73 -0.28
CA ASN A 92 11.60 -9.07 -1.70
C ASN A 92 11.47 -7.82 -2.57
N LEU A 93 10.56 -6.93 -2.24
CA LEU A 93 10.38 -5.64 -2.92
C LEU A 93 11.64 -4.79 -2.84
N ARG A 94 12.29 -4.71 -1.67
CA ARG A 94 13.53 -3.97 -1.46
C ARG A 94 14.67 -4.48 -2.36
N LYS A 95 14.72 -5.78 -2.67
CA LYS A 95 15.69 -6.37 -3.59
C LYS A 95 15.42 -6.01 -5.05
N LEU A 96 14.16 -5.79 -5.42
CA LEU A 96 13.75 -5.47 -6.78
C LEU A 96 13.82 -3.97 -7.09
N LEU A 97 13.54 -3.12 -6.09
CA LEU A 97 13.69 -1.68 -6.21
C LEU A 97 15.15 -1.30 -6.01
N LYS A 98 15.72 -0.62 -7.01
CA LYS A 98 17.12 -0.20 -6.98
C LYS A 98 17.33 0.98 -6.03
N ASP A 99 18.53 1.07 -5.46
CA ASP A 99 18.92 2.16 -4.55
C ASP A 99 18.95 3.55 -5.23
N GLU A 100 18.92 3.58 -6.56
CA GLU A 100 18.88 4.82 -7.35
C GLU A 100 17.56 5.60 -7.19
N HIS A 101 16.51 4.96 -6.66
CA HIS A 101 15.16 5.53 -6.54
C HIS A 101 14.58 5.40 -5.13
N PRO A 102 15.22 6.02 -4.10
CA PRO A 102 14.72 5.96 -2.73
C PRO A 102 13.32 6.54 -2.57
N GLU A 103 12.93 7.48 -3.47
CA GLU A 103 11.61 8.08 -3.49
C GLU A 103 10.47 7.06 -3.68
N PHE A 104 10.71 5.92 -4.32
CA PHE A 104 9.70 4.86 -4.44
C PHE A 104 9.42 4.18 -3.10
N LEU A 105 10.46 3.94 -2.30
CA LEU A 105 10.32 3.37 -0.97
C LEU A 105 9.59 4.33 -0.02
N GLU A 106 9.94 5.62 -0.07
CA GLU A 106 9.27 6.67 0.69
C GLU A 106 7.81 6.82 0.28
N PHE A 107 7.51 6.75 -1.02
CA PHE A 107 6.14 6.78 -1.54
C PHE A 107 5.31 5.61 -1.02
N ILE A 108 5.85 4.39 -1.02
CA ILE A 108 5.17 3.20 -0.49
C ILE A 108 4.80 3.43 0.98
N ILE A 109 5.73 3.86 1.81
CA ILE A 109 5.48 4.14 3.23
C ILE A 109 4.40 5.22 3.40
N ALA A 110 4.43 6.29 2.61
CA ALA A 110 3.42 7.34 2.67
C ALA A 110 2.01 6.82 2.32
N VAL A 111 1.91 5.91 1.35
CA VAL A 111 0.63 5.27 0.99
C VAL A 111 0.13 4.36 2.11
N LEU A 112 0.99 3.53 2.71
CA LEU A 112 0.62 2.68 3.84
C LEU A 112 0.09 3.50 5.02
N TYR A 113 0.77 4.59 5.39
CA TYR A 113 0.28 5.52 6.42
C TYR A 113 -1.06 6.15 6.06
N ARG A 114 -1.25 6.55 4.82
CA ARG A 114 -2.53 7.10 4.35
C ARG A 114 -3.67 6.10 4.48
N LEU A 115 -3.44 4.84 4.13
CA LEU A 115 -4.44 3.78 4.23
C LEU A 115 -4.80 3.49 5.69
N ALA A 116 -3.81 3.29 6.54
CA ALA A 116 -4.00 3.05 7.97
C ALA A 116 -4.80 4.16 8.69
N HIS A 117 -4.85 5.36 8.11
CA HIS A 117 -5.62 6.48 8.66
C HIS A 117 -6.93 6.76 7.91
N SER A 118 -7.28 5.97 6.89
CA SER A 118 -8.41 6.26 6.00
C SER A 118 -9.78 6.17 6.68
N ASP A 119 -9.95 5.28 7.64
CA ASP A 119 -11.18 5.07 8.42
C ASP A 119 -11.22 5.87 9.74
N GLY A 120 -10.11 6.54 10.08
CA GLY A 120 -9.96 7.32 11.31
C GLY A 120 -9.66 6.49 12.56
N VAL A 121 -9.47 5.18 12.42
CA VAL A 121 -9.03 4.26 13.48
C VAL A 121 -7.67 3.71 13.12
N TYR A 122 -6.61 4.19 13.77
CA TYR A 122 -5.25 3.73 13.56
C TYR A 122 -4.92 2.65 14.61
N SER A 123 -4.70 1.42 14.16
CA SER A 123 -4.42 0.31 15.05
C SER A 123 -2.94 0.21 15.41
N VAL A 124 -2.65 -0.38 16.59
CA VAL A 124 -1.25 -0.65 17.00
C VAL A 124 -0.58 -1.64 16.06
N ALA A 125 -1.32 -2.63 15.57
CA ALA A 125 -0.79 -3.65 14.66
C ALA A 125 -0.38 -3.02 13.31
N GLU A 126 -1.18 -2.13 12.74
CA GLU A 126 -0.82 -1.41 11.52
C GLU A 126 0.42 -0.52 11.70
N ASP A 127 0.53 0.16 12.87
CA ASP A 127 1.72 0.97 13.17
C ASP A 127 2.99 0.10 13.25
N GLU A 128 2.91 -1.06 13.89
CA GLU A 128 4.02 -2.00 13.99
C GLU A 128 4.44 -2.52 12.61
N ASP A 129 3.49 -2.93 11.78
CA ASP A 129 3.74 -3.40 10.41
C ASP A 129 4.40 -2.32 9.55
N ILE A 130 3.89 -1.08 9.59
CA ILE A 130 4.48 0.03 8.82
C ILE A 130 5.90 0.35 9.30
N ARG A 131 6.17 0.31 10.60
CA ARG A 131 7.51 0.55 11.15
C ARG A 131 8.49 -0.55 10.75
N GLU A 132 8.07 -1.81 10.73
CA GLU A 132 8.93 -2.91 10.27
C GLU A 132 9.23 -2.81 8.77
N VAL A 133 8.23 -2.48 7.94
CA VAL A 133 8.45 -2.22 6.51
C VAL A 133 9.41 -1.05 6.31
N ALA A 134 9.23 0.05 7.04
CA ALA A 134 10.10 1.22 6.96
C ALA A 134 11.55 0.91 7.35
N LYS A 135 11.76 0.06 8.35
CA LYS A 135 13.07 -0.42 8.77
C LYS A 135 13.74 -1.29 7.70
N ILE A 136 12.98 -2.19 7.06
CA ILE A 136 13.46 -3.01 5.94
C ILE A 136 13.87 -2.12 4.75
N PHE A 137 13.16 -1.03 4.53
CA PHE A 137 13.43 -0.06 3.47
C PHE A 137 14.53 0.93 3.80
N ASP A 138 15.08 0.88 5.02
CA ASP A 138 16.06 1.85 5.52
C ASP A 138 15.57 3.31 5.47
N ILE A 139 14.28 3.50 5.76
CA ILE A 139 13.65 4.83 5.76
C ILE A 139 14.14 5.63 6.97
N LYS A 140 14.59 6.85 6.74
CA LYS A 140 15.07 7.76 7.80
C LYS A 140 13.98 8.04 8.82
N LYS A 141 14.33 7.95 10.10
CA LYS A 141 13.41 8.25 11.22
C LYS A 141 12.76 9.62 11.08
N SER A 142 13.49 10.63 10.63
CA SER A 142 12.96 11.99 10.43
C SER A 142 11.84 12.05 9.40
N PHE A 143 11.86 11.20 8.38
CA PHE A 143 10.78 11.09 7.40
C PHE A 143 9.53 10.45 8.02
N LEU A 144 9.70 9.40 8.80
CA LEU A 144 8.60 8.76 9.54
C LEU A 144 7.96 9.73 10.54
N ASP A 145 8.76 10.42 11.33
CA ASP A 145 8.27 11.42 12.30
C ASP A 145 7.50 12.54 11.60
N TYR A 146 7.95 12.98 10.42
CA TYR A 146 7.24 13.96 9.59
C TYR A 146 5.89 13.41 9.12
N LEU A 147 5.82 12.18 8.60
CA LEU A 147 4.57 11.55 8.17
C LEU A 147 3.58 11.43 9.31
N ILE A 148 4.00 10.91 10.47
CA ILE A 148 3.16 10.78 11.66
C ILE A 148 2.59 12.14 12.08
N PHE A 149 3.44 13.16 12.15
CA PHE A 149 3.01 14.53 12.49
C PHE A 149 1.99 15.08 11.48
N TYR A 150 2.26 14.90 10.17
CA TYR A 150 1.40 15.39 9.10
C TYR A 150 0.01 14.73 9.14
N PHE A 151 -0.05 13.41 9.25
CA PHE A 151 -1.32 12.68 9.29
C PHE A 151 -2.11 12.97 10.56
N ASN A 152 -1.48 13.03 11.73
CA ASN A 152 -2.16 13.42 12.96
C ASN A 152 -2.76 14.82 12.90
N LYS A 153 -2.04 15.79 12.31
CA LYS A 153 -2.53 17.14 12.11
C LYS A 153 -3.72 17.19 11.13
N LEU A 154 -3.67 16.40 10.06
CA LEU A 154 -4.75 16.29 9.09
C LEU A 154 -6.02 15.71 9.73
N ILE A 155 -5.90 14.62 10.46
CA ILE A 155 -7.02 13.98 11.16
C ILE A 155 -7.65 14.93 12.18
N PHE A 156 -6.84 15.62 12.97
CA PHE A 156 -7.32 16.64 13.93
C PHE A 156 -8.14 17.73 13.23
N LYS A 157 -7.64 18.23 12.09
CA LYS A 157 -8.34 19.26 11.31
C LYS A 157 -9.68 18.75 10.75
N LEU A 158 -9.71 17.52 10.23
CA LEU A 158 -10.94 16.91 9.68
C LEU A 158 -11.99 16.67 10.78
N ARG A 159 -11.60 16.19 11.96
CA ARG A 159 -12.50 16.00 13.10
C ARG A 159 -13.15 17.32 13.55
N ASN A 160 -12.38 18.39 13.60
CA ASN A 160 -12.91 19.70 13.98
C ASN A 160 -13.89 20.28 12.95
N LEU A 161 -13.64 20.07 11.65
CA LEU A 161 -14.57 20.48 10.58
C LEU A 161 -15.90 19.72 10.65
N SER A 162 -15.87 18.41 10.95
CA SER A 162 -17.07 17.60 11.08
C SER A 162 -17.93 17.98 12.29
N GLN A 163 -17.31 18.47 13.38
CA GLN A 163 -18.03 18.95 14.56
C GLN A 163 -18.68 20.32 14.30
N SER A 164 -17.98 21.22 13.58
CA SER A 164 -18.51 22.54 13.22
C SER A 164 -19.73 22.48 12.30
N SER A 165 -19.81 21.49 11.44
CA SER A 165 -20.97 21.29 10.56
C SER A 165 -22.18 20.72 11.29
N LYS A 166 -22.02 19.93 12.37
CA LYS A 166 -23.14 19.42 13.18
C LYS A 166 -23.81 20.51 14.04
N VAL A 167 -23.06 21.52 14.44
CA VAL A 167 -23.60 22.65 15.23
C VAL A 167 -24.48 23.58 14.39
N LYS A 168 -24.23 23.69 13.07
CA LYS A 168 -25.01 24.54 12.17
C LYS A 168 -26.35 23.93 11.68
N VAL A 169 -26.56 22.64 11.89
CA VAL A 169 -27.83 21.96 11.48
C VAL A 169 -28.86 21.98 12.59
N ASN A 170 -28.49 22.30 13.84
CA ASN A 170 -29.39 22.34 15.00
C ASN A 170 -29.68 23.77 15.50
N ALA A 171 -29.41 24.77 14.70
CA ALA A 171 -29.80 26.17 14.90
C ALA A 171 -30.74 26.59 13.77
#